data_4a1a64410a27bfb51ea3c7d7c0e9d021
#
_entry.id   4a1a64410a27bfb51ea3c7d7c0e9d021
#
_cell.length_a   1.000
_cell.length_b   1.000
_cell.length_c   1.000
_cell.angle_alpha   90.00
_cell.angle_beta   90.00
_cell.angle_gamma   90.00
#
_symmetry.space_group_name_H-M   'P 1'
#
loop_
_entity.id
_entity.type
_entity.pdbx_description
1 polymer ?
#
loop_
_entity_poly.entity_id
_entity_poly.type
_entity_poly.pdbx_seq_one_letter_code
_entity_poly.pdbx_strand_id
1 'polypeptide(L)'
;GPVSQRSLFQIHCEQILARSRQAGVAIPYFIMTSEATHRPTVRFFEENRYFGLSEDNVFFFQQASLPAVDSETGKILLERKDRIATGPDGHGGMLRALERSGMLGVMRDRNIEHLYYHQVDNPTAIICDPVLLGHHLLSGSDVTTKVVAKVAPEEKMGVLATVDGKTEIIEYSDLPAEEARRTQRDGTLVFWAGNTAIHVFRRSFIEKLLADELSLPFHIAHKKMPYVNEAGETVSPAAPNAYKFEQFIFDALPHAEVALVVEANRKREFNPVKNAEGADSPATCRAALLDIAREWIEAAGGIVEKGVPVEISPLFALDALEFQSRIEPGQTFRKPTIL
;
A
#
# COMPACT_ATOMS: atom_id res chain seq x y z
N GLY A 1 -15.98 -3.85 2.67
CA GLY A 1 -16.45 -5.21 2.81
C GLY A 1 -17.60 -5.52 1.83
N PRO A 2 -17.64 -6.71 1.21
CA PRO A 2 -18.65 -7.03 0.20
C PRO A 2 -20.07 -7.22 0.77
N VAL A 3 -20.21 -7.58 2.02
CA VAL A 3 -21.49 -7.76 2.73
C VAL A 3 -21.66 -6.68 3.79
N SER A 4 -20.63 -6.43 4.59
CA SER A 4 -20.65 -5.49 5.71
C SER A 4 -20.62 -4.02 5.30
N GLN A 5 -20.20 -3.71 4.09
CA GLN A 5 -19.91 -2.35 3.59
C GLN A 5 -18.81 -1.63 4.40
N ARG A 6 -17.97 -2.36 5.13
CA ARG A 6 -16.84 -1.81 5.89
C ARG A 6 -15.88 -1.09 4.94
N SER A 7 -15.36 0.04 5.39
CA SER A 7 -14.34 0.80 4.65
C SER A 7 -13.00 0.05 4.63
N LEU A 8 -12.09 0.44 3.73
CA LEU A 8 -10.72 -0.10 3.68
C LEU A 8 -10.01 0.14 5.01
N PHE A 9 -10.10 1.34 5.59
CA PHE A 9 -9.53 1.63 6.90
C PHE A 9 -10.07 0.72 7.99
N GLN A 10 -11.38 0.44 8.00
CA GLN A 10 -11.97 -0.46 9.00
C GLN A 10 -11.41 -1.88 8.87
N ILE A 11 -11.30 -2.41 7.64
CA ILE A 11 -10.74 -3.75 7.40
C ILE A 11 -9.30 -3.82 7.91
N HIS A 12 -8.46 -2.81 7.62
CA HIS A 12 -7.08 -2.77 8.11
C HIS A 12 -7.01 -2.64 9.64
N CYS A 13 -7.82 -1.77 10.24
CA CYS A 13 -7.88 -1.63 11.69
C CYS A 13 -8.31 -2.93 12.38
N GLU A 14 -9.28 -3.65 11.82
CA GLU A 14 -9.70 -4.95 12.34
C GLU A 14 -8.60 -6.01 12.23
N GLN A 15 -7.80 -6.01 11.13
CA GLN A 15 -6.61 -6.86 11.03
C GLN A 15 -5.58 -6.51 12.11
N ILE A 16 -5.28 -5.22 12.31
CA ILE A 16 -4.34 -4.75 13.34
C ILE A 16 -4.81 -5.17 14.74
N LEU A 17 -6.11 -5.02 15.04
CA LEU A 17 -6.70 -5.47 16.31
C LEU A 17 -6.53 -6.97 16.52
N ALA A 18 -6.89 -7.77 15.53
CA ALA A 18 -6.78 -9.21 15.59
C ALA A 18 -5.31 -9.65 15.74
N ARG A 19 -4.40 -9.05 14.97
CA ARG A 19 -2.97 -9.33 15.07
C ARG A 19 -2.38 -8.90 16.41
N SER A 20 -2.81 -7.76 16.95
CA SER A 20 -2.42 -7.31 18.30
C SER A 20 -2.84 -8.30 19.39
N ARG A 21 -4.04 -8.87 19.27
CA ARG A 21 -4.53 -9.91 20.20
C ARG A 21 -3.70 -11.19 20.11
N GLN A 22 -3.34 -11.62 18.89
CA GLN A 22 -2.47 -12.80 18.69
C GLN A 22 -1.06 -12.58 19.24
N ALA A 23 -0.52 -11.38 19.07
CA ALA A 23 0.82 -11.02 19.54
C ALA A 23 0.87 -10.69 21.06
N GLY A 24 -0.27 -10.48 21.71
CA GLY A 24 -0.35 -10.06 23.10
C GLY A 24 0.16 -8.63 23.35
N VAL A 25 0.31 -7.82 22.28
CA VAL A 25 0.82 -6.45 22.35
C VAL A 25 0.09 -5.57 21.34
N ALA A 26 -0.18 -4.32 21.72
CA ALA A 26 -0.79 -3.35 20.80
C ALA A 26 0.19 -2.97 19.69
N ILE A 27 -0.25 -3.11 18.45
CA ILE A 27 0.51 -2.71 17.26
C ILE A 27 0.12 -1.27 16.91
N PRO A 28 1.03 -0.29 16.97
CA PRO A 28 0.75 1.09 16.60
C PRO A 28 0.52 1.24 15.10
N TYR A 29 -0.43 2.09 14.73
CA TYR A 29 -0.76 2.38 13.34
C TYR A 29 -0.36 3.82 12.98
N PHE A 30 0.60 3.97 12.08
CA PHE A 30 1.08 5.24 11.57
C PHE A 30 0.48 5.50 10.19
N ILE A 31 -0.28 6.58 10.04
CA ILE A 31 -1.04 6.89 8.83
C ILE A 31 -0.48 8.17 8.20
N MET A 32 0.18 8.00 7.05
CA MET A 32 0.62 9.13 6.24
C MET A 32 -0.54 9.70 5.44
N THR A 33 -0.68 11.01 5.47
CA THR A 33 -1.70 11.75 4.73
C THR A 33 -1.06 12.90 3.95
N SER A 34 -1.79 13.48 3.02
CA SER A 34 -1.43 14.72 2.35
C SER A 34 -2.13 15.92 3.03
N GLU A 35 -1.75 17.15 2.67
CA GLU A 35 -2.43 18.35 3.12
C GLU A 35 -3.96 18.29 2.88
N ALA A 36 -4.35 17.78 1.70
CA ALA A 36 -5.77 17.69 1.31
C ALA A 36 -6.54 16.61 2.07
N THR A 37 -5.87 15.49 2.43
CA THR A 37 -6.53 14.33 3.03
C THR A 37 -6.40 14.25 4.54
N HIS A 38 -5.52 15.04 5.16
CA HIS A 38 -5.23 14.92 6.59
C HIS A 38 -6.47 15.11 7.46
N ARG A 39 -7.06 16.30 7.43
CA ARG A 39 -8.25 16.62 8.26
C ARG A 39 -9.43 15.68 8.02
N PRO A 40 -9.81 15.38 6.74
CA PRO A 40 -10.86 14.39 6.48
C PRO A 40 -10.55 13.00 7.04
N THR A 41 -9.29 12.55 6.96
CA THR A 41 -8.90 11.23 7.47
C THR A 41 -8.96 11.18 9.00
N VAL A 42 -8.37 12.16 9.69
CA VAL A 42 -8.42 12.25 11.17
C VAL A 42 -9.86 12.24 11.64
N ARG A 43 -10.69 13.13 11.09
CA ARG A 43 -12.11 13.21 11.43
C ARG A 43 -12.85 11.87 11.18
N PHE A 44 -12.55 11.18 10.10
CA PHE A 44 -13.15 9.89 9.80
C PHE A 44 -12.80 8.82 10.85
N PHE A 45 -11.57 8.83 11.37
CA PHE A 45 -11.18 7.96 12.47
C PHE A 45 -11.87 8.33 13.79
N GLU A 46 -11.93 9.61 14.15
CA GLU A 46 -12.63 10.10 15.34
C GLU A 46 -14.12 9.73 15.33
N GLU A 47 -14.83 10.02 14.22
CA GLU A 47 -16.25 9.70 14.03
C GLU A 47 -16.54 8.19 14.11
N ASN A 48 -15.58 7.35 13.73
CA ASN A 48 -15.68 5.90 13.82
C ASN A 48 -14.95 5.30 15.04
N ARG A 49 -14.62 6.12 16.05
CA ARG A 49 -13.96 5.67 17.30
C ARG A 49 -12.72 4.82 17.01
N TYR A 50 -11.90 5.28 16.06
CA TYR A 50 -10.67 4.63 15.63
C TYR A 50 -10.87 3.15 15.25
N PHE A 51 -12.09 2.76 14.85
CA PHE A 51 -12.46 1.38 14.50
C PHE A 51 -12.09 0.35 15.58
N GLY A 52 -12.10 0.77 16.85
CA GLY A 52 -11.76 -0.06 18.00
C GLY A 52 -10.28 -0.10 18.38
N LEU A 53 -9.40 0.52 17.63
CA LEU A 53 -8.03 0.78 18.07
C LEU A 53 -8.03 1.82 19.19
N SER A 54 -7.05 1.75 20.10
CA SER A 54 -6.84 2.86 21.06
C SER A 54 -6.33 4.08 20.31
N GLU A 55 -6.88 5.25 20.61
CA GLU A 55 -6.45 6.54 20.07
C GLU A 55 -4.94 6.75 20.26
N ASP A 56 -4.39 6.39 21.41
CA ASP A 56 -2.96 6.48 21.74
C ASP A 56 -2.06 5.61 20.85
N ASN A 57 -2.64 4.72 20.06
CA ASN A 57 -1.93 3.82 19.14
C ASN A 57 -2.17 4.15 17.66
N VAL A 58 -2.85 5.26 17.34
CA VAL A 58 -3.07 5.72 15.97
C VAL A 58 -2.40 7.09 15.78
N PHE A 59 -1.42 7.16 14.90
CA PHE A 59 -0.63 8.35 14.65
C PHE A 59 -0.84 8.84 13.23
N PHE A 60 -1.19 10.11 13.09
CA PHE A 60 -1.31 10.76 11.79
C PHE A 60 -0.14 11.69 11.55
N PHE A 61 0.46 11.62 10.37
CA PHE A 61 1.51 12.53 9.95
C PHE A 61 1.35 12.90 8.49
N GLN A 62 1.91 14.03 8.09
CA GLN A 62 1.71 14.55 6.73
C GLN A 62 2.99 14.43 5.91
N GLN A 63 2.86 13.94 4.68
CA GLN A 63 3.89 14.07 3.66
C GLN A 63 3.98 15.54 3.20
N ALA A 64 5.10 15.91 2.60
CA ALA A 64 5.28 17.23 2.04
C ALA A 64 4.50 17.40 0.73
N SER A 65 4.37 18.66 0.30
CA SER A 65 3.82 19.03 -0.99
C SER A 65 4.88 19.72 -1.82
N LEU A 66 4.98 19.39 -3.10
CA LEU A 66 5.91 19.96 -4.06
C LEU A 66 5.16 20.84 -5.06
N PRO A 67 5.75 21.97 -5.51
CA PRO A 67 5.18 22.78 -6.57
C PRO A 67 5.04 21.99 -7.87
N ALA A 68 3.93 22.21 -8.57
CA ALA A 68 3.79 21.75 -9.94
C ALA A 68 4.32 22.84 -10.90
N VAL A 69 4.96 22.42 -11.98
CA VAL A 69 5.51 23.32 -12.98
C VAL A 69 4.83 23.11 -14.33
N ASP A 70 4.68 24.17 -15.07
CA ASP A 70 4.21 24.15 -16.44
C ASP A 70 5.17 23.31 -17.31
N SER A 71 4.64 22.39 -18.11
CA SER A 71 5.45 21.44 -18.87
C SER A 71 6.24 22.05 -20.04
N GLU A 72 5.85 23.24 -20.53
CA GLU A 72 6.51 23.93 -21.63
C GLU A 72 7.52 24.96 -21.15
N THR A 73 7.15 25.71 -20.11
CA THR A 73 7.95 26.87 -19.65
C THR A 73 8.77 26.58 -18.39
N GLY A 74 8.46 25.53 -17.65
CA GLY A 74 9.07 25.23 -16.35
C GLY A 74 8.67 26.19 -15.22
N LYS A 75 7.75 27.13 -15.47
CA LYS A 75 7.27 28.06 -14.44
C LYS A 75 6.37 27.35 -13.44
N ILE A 76 6.47 27.74 -12.17
CA ILE A 76 5.58 27.25 -11.12
C ILE A 76 4.14 27.66 -11.45
N LEU A 77 3.22 26.71 -11.42
CA LEU A 77 1.80 26.96 -11.62
C LEU A 77 1.14 27.53 -10.35
N LEU A 78 0.14 28.37 -10.52
CA LEU A 78 -0.68 28.88 -9.43
C LEU A 78 -2.05 28.19 -9.42
N GLU A 79 -2.49 27.72 -8.26
CA GLU A 79 -3.87 27.26 -8.03
C GLU A 79 -4.82 28.45 -7.89
N ARG A 80 -4.34 29.51 -7.24
CA ARG A 80 -5.00 30.81 -7.06
C ARG A 80 -3.93 31.90 -7.13
N LYS A 81 -4.34 33.16 -7.23
CA LYS A 81 -3.42 34.31 -7.29
C LYS A 81 -2.42 34.38 -6.13
N ASP A 82 -2.82 33.84 -4.97
CA ASP A 82 -2.09 33.83 -3.70
C ASP A 82 -1.61 32.44 -3.29
N ARG A 83 -1.78 31.41 -4.14
CA ARG A 83 -1.44 30.02 -3.80
C ARG A 83 -0.80 29.27 -4.97
N ILE A 84 0.33 28.68 -4.68
CA ILE A 84 1.05 27.79 -5.61
C ILE A 84 0.23 26.51 -5.80
N ALA A 85 0.15 26.04 -7.03
CA ALA A 85 -0.38 24.71 -7.33
C ALA A 85 0.63 23.65 -6.90
N THR A 86 0.22 22.75 -5.98
CA THR A 86 1.09 21.73 -5.41
C THR A 86 0.52 20.33 -5.61
N GLY A 87 1.36 19.33 -5.48
CA GLY A 87 0.99 17.93 -5.34
C GLY A 87 1.76 17.28 -4.18
N PRO A 88 1.26 16.18 -3.61
CA PRO A 88 2.02 15.42 -2.62
C PRO A 88 3.34 14.94 -3.24
N ASP A 89 4.38 14.81 -2.40
CA ASP A 89 5.74 14.44 -2.80
C ASP A 89 5.93 12.93 -3.05
N GLY A 90 4.84 12.17 -3.13
CA GLY A 90 4.86 10.72 -3.34
C GLY A 90 5.05 9.94 -2.04
N HIS A 91 4.90 8.62 -2.13
CA HIS A 91 5.01 7.78 -0.93
C HIS A 91 6.45 7.64 -0.40
N GLY A 92 7.46 8.01 -1.18
CA GLY A 92 8.86 8.11 -0.73
C GLY A 92 9.09 9.28 0.22
N GLY A 93 8.25 10.32 0.16
CA GLY A 93 8.23 11.42 1.12
C GLY A 93 8.00 10.96 2.57
N MET A 94 7.56 9.70 2.77
CA MET A 94 7.38 9.09 4.09
C MET A 94 8.64 9.21 4.96
N LEU A 95 9.83 9.01 4.42
CA LEU A 95 11.08 9.06 5.19
C LEU A 95 11.24 10.40 5.89
N ARG A 96 11.18 11.48 5.12
CA ARG A 96 11.29 12.84 5.67
C ARG A 96 10.08 13.24 6.50
N ALA A 97 8.89 12.74 6.17
CA ALA A 97 7.68 13.00 6.92
C ALA A 97 7.72 12.38 8.33
N LEU A 98 8.22 11.15 8.48
CA LEU A 98 8.44 10.50 9.78
C LEU A 98 9.44 11.29 10.66
N GLU A 99 10.51 11.80 10.05
CA GLU A 99 11.50 12.63 10.76
C GLU A 99 10.87 13.95 11.23
N ARG A 100 10.29 14.72 10.30
CA ARG A 100 9.73 16.06 10.57
C ARG A 100 8.58 16.07 11.57
N SER A 101 7.78 15.01 11.57
CA SER A 101 6.66 14.86 12.49
C SER A 101 7.06 14.32 13.87
N GLY A 102 8.34 13.95 14.07
CA GLY A 102 8.82 13.34 15.31
C GLY A 102 8.41 11.87 15.48
N MET A 103 7.79 11.24 14.47
CA MET A 103 7.31 9.85 14.57
C MET A 103 8.45 8.85 14.79
N LEU A 104 9.66 9.11 14.27
CA LEU A 104 10.83 8.28 14.59
C LEU A 104 11.18 8.32 16.07
N GLY A 105 10.98 9.48 16.74
CA GLY A 105 11.12 9.60 18.20
C GLY A 105 10.11 8.72 18.93
N VAL A 106 8.83 8.80 18.57
CA VAL A 106 7.77 7.94 19.11
C VAL A 106 8.10 6.45 18.92
N MET A 107 8.63 6.07 17.76
CA MET A 107 9.03 4.69 17.49
C MET A 107 10.20 4.24 18.38
N ARG A 108 11.19 5.11 18.61
CA ARG A 108 12.29 4.82 19.55
C ARG A 108 11.80 4.63 20.97
N ASP A 109 10.98 5.56 21.47
CA ASP A 109 10.46 5.56 22.84
C ASP A 109 9.58 4.31 23.12
N ARG A 110 8.95 3.78 22.06
CA ARG A 110 8.13 2.57 22.11
C ARG A 110 8.88 1.28 21.73
N ASN A 111 10.21 1.34 21.51
CA ASN A 111 11.05 0.22 21.09
C ASN A 111 10.54 -0.47 19.80
N ILE A 112 10.00 0.31 18.86
CA ILE A 112 9.57 -0.20 17.55
C ILE A 112 10.82 -0.28 16.66
N GLU A 113 11.23 -1.48 16.30
CA GLU A 113 12.43 -1.73 15.49
C GLU A 113 12.11 -2.00 14.03
N HIS A 114 10.92 -2.52 13.74
CA HIS A 114 10.50 -2.92 12.40
C HIS A 114 9.17 -2.28 12.04
N LEU A 115 9.06 -1.76 10.82
CA LEU A 115 7.89 -1.10 10.29
C LEU A 115 7.32 -1.95 9.15
N TYR A 116 6.11 -2.44 9.31
CA TYR A 116 5.34 -3.03 8.22
C TYR A 116 4.64 -1.92 7.44
N TYR A 117 5.02 -1.74 6.18
CA TYR A 117 4.47 -0.74 5.27
C TYR A 117 3.48 -1.39 4.29
N HIS A 118 2.34 -0.75 4.08
CA HIS A 118 1.38 -1.11 3.05
C HIS A 118 0.61 0.13 2.57
N GLN A 119 -0.06 0.01 1.43
CA GLN A 119 -0.99 1.01 0.94
C GLN A 119 -2.42 0.66 1.34
N VAL A 120 -3.27 1.68 1.57
CA VAL A 120 -4.64 1.51 2.04
C VAL A 120 -5.56 0.84 1.02
N ASP A 121 -5.20 0.90 -0.26
CA ASP A 121 -6.03 0.42 -1.37
C ASP A 121 -6.11 -1.11 -1.51
N ASN A 122 -5.24 -1.87 -0.82
CA ASN A 122 -5.24 -3.33 -0.87
C ASN A 122 -5.77 -3.98 0.44
N PRO A 123 -7.07 -4.25 0.56
CA PRO A 123 -7.64 -4.84 1.78
C PRO A 123 -7.29 -6.31 1.99
N THR A 124 -6.74 -6.99 0.99
CA THR A 124 -6.27 -8.38 1.10
C THR A 124 -4.82 -8.50 1.54
N ALA A 125 -4.11 -7.38 1.73
CA ALA A 125 -2.79 -7.39 2.35
C ALA A 125 -2.87 -8.02 3.74
N ILE A 126 -2.00 -8.99 4.03
CA ILE A 126 -1.90 -9.63 5.35
C ILE A 126 -1.08 -8.69 6.25
N ILE A 127 -1.78 -7.88 7.05
CA ILE A 127 -1.13 -6.88 7.91
C ILE A 127 -0.26 -7.55 8.96
N CYS A 128 0.99 -7.07 9.08
CA CYS A 128 2.00 -7.62 9.98
C CYS A 128 2.10 -9.16 9.86
N ASP A 129 2.17 -9.64 8.62
CA ASP A 129 2.28 -11.06 8.28
C ASP A 129 3.44 -11.72 9.06
N PRO A 130 3.17 -12.70 9.95
CA PRO A 130 4.21 -13.33 10.75
C PRO A 130 5.27 -14.05 9.92
N VAL A 131 4.89 -14.58 8.75
CA VAL A 131 5.82 -15.29 7.86
C VAL A 131 6.78 -14.28 7.22
N LEU A 132 6.26 -13.16 6.69
CA LEU A 132 7.08 -12.09 6.13
C LEU A 132 8.02 -11.50 7.19
N LEU A 133 7.50 -11.21 8.39
CA LEU A 133 8.29 -10.69 9.50
C LEU A 133 9.35 -11.70 9.96
N GLY A 134 9.01 -13.00 10.01
CA GLY A 134 9.95 -14.06 10.34
C GLY A 134 11.10 -14.12 9.35
N HIS A 135 10.84 -14.08 8.05
CA HIS A 135 11.88 -14.02 7.01
C HIS A 135 12.74 -12.77 7.12
N HIS A 136 12.12 -11.60 7.35
CA HIS A 136 12.82 -10.34 7.55
C HIS A 136 13.81 -10.40 8.73
N LEU A 137 13.35 -10.92 9.86
CA LEU A 137 14.17 -11.04 11.08
C LEU A 137 15.31 -12.06 10.90
N LEU A 138 15.01 -13.24 10.37
CA LEU A 138 15.99 -14.32 10.20
C LEU A 138 17.09 -13.97 9.20
N SER A 139 16.76 -13.22 8.14
CA SER A 139 17.75 -12.77 7.15
C SER A 139 18.56 -11.56 7.61
N GLY A 140 18.16 -10.91 8.71
CA GLY A 140 18.75 -9.65 9.14
C GLY A 140 18.54 -8.50 8.15
N SER A 141 17.46 -8.55 7.35
CA SER A 141 17.20 -7.56 6.30
C SER A 141 17.03 -6.15 6.82
N ASP A 142 17.53 -5.19 6.05
CA ASP A 142 17.21 -3.77 6.21
C ASP A 142 15.83 -3.45 5.65
N VAL A 143 15.52 -4.08 4.51
CA VAL A 143 14.21 -3.99 3.87
C VAL A 143 13.83 -5.34 3.25
N THR A 144 12.57 -5.74 3.46
CA THR A 144 11.98 -6.92 2.82
C THR A 144 10.79 -6.47 1.99
N THR A 145 10.71 -6.91 0.74
CA THR A 145 9.67 -6.54 -0.22
C THR A 145 8.84 -7.76 -0.61
N LYS A 146 7.52 -7.64 -0.55
CA LYS A 146 6.59 -8.62 -1.12
C LYS A 146 6.35 -8.35 -2.60
N VAL A 147 6.44 -9.41 -3.40
CA VAL A 147 6.16 -9.36 -4.84
C VAL A 147 5.11 -10.40 -5.20
N VAL A 148 4.45 -10.20 -6.33
CA VAL A 148 3.54 -11.17 -6.95
C VAL A 148 3.86 -11.33 -8.42
N ALA A 149 3.54 -12.49 -8.98
CA ALA A 149 3.70 -12.69 -10.41
C ALA A 149 2.78 -11.74 -11.20
N LYS A 150 3.33 -11.02 -12.18
CA LYS A 150 2.54 -10.23 -13.13
C LYS A 150 1.65 -11.14 -13.97
N VAL A 151 0.45 -10.69 -14.28
CA VAL A 151 -0.51 -11.43 -15.11
C VAL A 151 -0.38 -11.11 -16.60
N ALA A 152 0.21 -9.96 -16.94
CA ALA A 152 0.45 -9.54 -18.32
C ALA A 152 1.64 -8.55 -18.40
N PRO A 153 2.34 -8.47 -19.54
CA PRO A 153 3.41 -7.50 -19.74
C PRO A 153 2.97 -6.04 -19.54
N GLU A 154 1.76 -5.72 -19.96
CA GLU A 154 1.19 -4.37 -19.94
C GLU A 154 0.63 -3.96 -18.57
N GLU A 155 0.67 -4.84 -17.58
CA GLU A 155 0.20 -4.53 -16.23
C GLU A 155 1.01 -3.35 -15.65
N LYS A 156 0.29 -2.32 -15.20
CA LYS A 156 0.84 -1.08 -14.63
C LYS A 156 1.34 -1.32 -13.20
N MET A 157 2.47 -1.97 -13.09
CA MET A 157 3.09 -2.39 -11.84
C MET A 157 4.59 -2.32 -11.99
N GLY A 158 5.27 -1.65 -11.06
CA GLY A 158 6.71 -1.65 -10.97
C GLY A 158 7.24 -3.07 -10.81
N VAL A 159 8.37 -3.38 -11.39
CA VAL A 159 8.97 -4.72 -11.37
C VAL A 159 10.28 -4.72 -10.62
N LEU A 160 10.50 -5.76 -9.86
CA LEU A 160 11.76 -5.95 -9.15
C LEU A 160 12.82 -6.51 -10.09
N ALA A 161 14.01 -5.93 -10.03
CA ALA A 161 15.17 -6.33 -10.78
C ALA A 161 16.44 -6.29 -9.93
N THR A 162 17.51 -6.91 -10.42
CA THR A 162 18.85 -6.72 -9.88
C THR A 162 19.65 -5.90 -10.87
N VAL A 163 20.11 -4.73 -10.44
CA VAL A 163 20.93 -3.79 -11.22
C VAL A 163 22.25 -3.60 -10.49
N ASP A 164 23.36 -3.93 -11.15
CA ASP A 164 24.72 -3.83 -10.57
C ASP A 164 24.86 -4.51 -9.19
N GLY A 165 24.17 -5.66 -9.02
CA GLY A 165 24.18 -6.43 -7.79
C GLY A 165 23.29 -5.91 -6.67
N LYS A 166 22.53 -4.85 -6.91
CA LYS A 166 21.56 -4.27 -5.98
C LYS A 166 20.13 -4.58 -6.38
N THR A 167 19.25 -4.68 -5.39
CA THR A 167 17.82 -4.88 -5.61
C THR A 167 17.18 -3.51 -5.89
N GLU A 168 16.47 -3.42 -7.01
CA GLU A 168 15.77 -2.20 -7.44
C GLU A 168 14.36 -2.53 -7.91
N ILE A 169 13.48 -1.53 -7.90
CA ILE A 169 12.17 -1.60 -8.54
C ILE A 169 12.17 -0.60 -9.70
N ILE A 170 11.97 -1.12 -10.90
CA ILE A 170 11.83 -0.33 -12.13
C ILE A 170 10.32 -0.07 -12.32
N GLU A 171 9.92 1.20 -12.34
CA GLU A 171 8.54 1.56 -12.62
C GLU A 171 8.10 1.13 -14.02
N TYR A 172 6.84 0.79 -14.16
CA TYR A 172 6.29 0.36 -15.46
C TYR A 172 6.39 1.45 -16.53
N SER A 173 6.45 2.74 -16.14
CA SER A 173 6.66 3.87 -17.04
C SER A 173 8.08 3.96 -17.58
N ASP A 174 9.04 3.41 -16.84
CA ASP A 174 10.47 3.49 -17.12
C ASP A 174 10.99 2.20 -17.79
N LEU A 175 10.22 1.11 -17.71
CA LEU A 175 10.53 -0.16 -18.36
C LEU A 175 10.12 -0.12 -19.84
N PRO A 176 11.06 -0.24 -20.80
CA PRO A 176 10.74 -0.27 -22.23
C PRO A 176 9.74 -1.39 -22.55
N ALA A 177 8.77 -1.12 -23.43
CA ALA A 177 7.73 -2.08 -23.78
C ALA A 177 8.26 -3.40 -24.34
N GLU A 178 9.40 -3.37 -25.03
CA GLU A 178 10.09 -4.58 -25.54
C GLU A 178 10.62 -5.43 -24.38
N GLU A 179 11.28 -4.80 -23.40
CA GLU A 179 11.77 -5.48 -22.20
C GLU A 179 10.63 -6.03 -21.34
N ALA A 180 9.53 -5.28 -21.20
CA ALA A 180 8.35 -5.74 -20.46
C ALA A 180 7.76 -7.04 -21.03
N ARG A 181 7.88 -7.27 -22.35
CA ARG A 181 7.39 -8.46 -23.05
C ARG A 181 8.39 -9.60 -23.14
N ARG A 182 9.62 -9.39 -22.70
CA ARG A 182 10.66 -10.41 -22.76
C ARG A 182 10.31 -11.62 -21.91
N THR A 183 10.41 -12.81 -22.48
CA THR A 183 10.10 -14.06 -21.82
C THR A 183 11.34 -14.95 -21.65
N GLN A 184 11.30 -15.80 -20.65
CA GLN A 184 12.23 -16.90 -20.45
C GLN A 184 11.91 -18.06 -21.42
N ARG A 185 12.73 -19.12 -21.40
CA ARG A 185 12.53 -20.29 -22.27
C ARG A 185 11.22 -21.05 -22.01
N ASP A 186 10.71 -20.98 -20.80
CA ASP A 186 9.44 -21.59 -20.36
C ASP A 186 8.20 -20.72 -20.63
N GLY A 187 8.37 -19.53 -21.24
CA GLY A 187 7.31 -18.58 -21.55
C GLY A 187 6.96 -17.63 -20.41
N THR A 188 7.57 -17.76 -19.24
CA THR A 188 7.35 -16.80 -18.15
C THR A 188 8.02 -15.46 -18.43
N LEU A 189 7.48 -14.37 -17.93
CA LEU A 189 8.07 -13.04 -18.09
C LEU A 189 9.45 -12.99 -17.42
N VAL A 190 10.43 -12.33 -18.03
CA VAL A 190 11.71 -12.05 -17.39
C VAL A 190 11.49 -11.12 -16.20
N PHE A 191 10.71 -10.04 -16.38
CA PHE A 191 10.32 -9.10 -15.34
C PHE A 191 8.95 -9.48 -14.76
N TRP A 192 8.91 -10.65 -14.10
CA TRP A 192 7.69 -11.23 -13.55
C TRP A 192 7.31 -10.71 -12.17
N ALA A 193 8.31 -10.31 -11.37
CA ALA A 193 8.15 -9.98 -9.95
C ALA A 193 7.59 -8.57 -9.78
N GLY A 194 6.27 -8.48 -9.73
CA GLY A 194 5.55 -7.22 -9.57
C GLY A 194 5.53 -6.74 -8.13
N ASN A 195 5.83 -5.46 -7.93
CA ASN A 195 5.83 -4.81 -6.62
C ASN A 195 4.41 -4.65 -6.08
N THR A 196 4.16 -5.17 -4.88
CA THR A 196 2.86 -5.03 -4.20
C THR A 196 2.75 -3.78 -3.33
N ALA A 197 3.83 -3.00 -3.21
CA ALA A 197 3.98 -1.93 -2.23
C ALA A 197 3.77 -2.39 -0.77
N ILE A 198 4.12 -3.65 -0.49
CA ILE A 198 4.20 -4.19 0.86
C ILE A 198 5.67 -4.39 1.21
N HIS A 199 6.14 -3.69 2.24
CA HIS A 199 7.52 -3.72 2.68
C HIS A 199 7.62 -3.89 4.19
N VAL A 200 8.73 -4.44 4.66
CA VAL A 200 9.14 -4.35 6.06
C VAL A 200 10.46 -3.61 6.10
N PHE A 201 10.52 -2.52 6.83
CA PHE A 201 11.73 -1.73 7.02
C PHE A 201 12.26 -1.89 8.44
N ARG A 202 13.59 -2.00 8.58
CA ARG A 202 14.24 -1.79 9.84
C ARG A 202 14.30 -0.28 10.15
N ARG A 203 13.87 0.14 11.34
CA ARG A 203 13.90 1.56 11.72
C ARG A 203 15.30 2.16 11.62
N SER A 204 16.33 1.44 12.08
CA SER A 204 17.73 1.90 11.99
C SER A 204 18.20 2.13 10.55
N PHE A 205 17.69 1.37 9.58
CA PHE A 205 17.96 1.61 8.17
C PHE A 205 17.36 2.95 7.71
N ILE A 206 16.10 3.24 8.06
CA ILE A 206 15.47 4.53 7.77
C ILE A 206 16.28 5.66 8.41
N GLU A 207 16.68 5.53 9.68
CA GLU A 207 17.48 6.52 10.38
C GLU A 207 18.85 6.75 9.73
N LYS A 208 19.52 5.68 9.24
CA LYS A 208 20.76 5.76 8.48
C LYS A 208 20.57 6.55 7.18
N LEU A 209 19.54 6.24 6.38
CA LEU A 209 19.26 6.97 5.14
C LEU A 209 19.06 8.47 5.40
N LEU A 210 18.38 8.82 6.48
CA LEU A 210 18.13 10.22 6.84
C LEU A 210 19.40 10.92 7.36
N ALA A 211 20.22 10.23 8.15
CA ALA A 211 21.50 10.76 8.65
C ALA A 211 22.52 10.99 7.53
N ASP A 212 22.52 10.14 6.51
CA ASP A 212 23.34 10.28 5.30
C ASP A 212 22.80 11.35 4.33
N GLU A 213 21.76 12.10 4.76
CA GLU A 213 21.06 13.12 3.97
C GLU A 213 20.58 12.60 2.59
N LEU A 214 20.30 11.29 2.50
CA LEU A 214 19.84 10.68 1.26
C LEU A 214 18.57 11.37 0.78
N SER A 215 18.62 11.85 -0.44
CA SER A 215 17.45 12.30 -1.19
C SER A 215 17.08 11.21 -2.19
N LEU A 216 15.91 10.61 -2.03
CA LEU A 216 15.38 9.71 -3.05
C LEU A 216 15.21 10.48 -4.38
N PRO A 217 15.38 9.83 -5.53
CA PRO A 217 15.20 10.46 -6.81
C PRO A 217 13.76 10.95 -7.01
N PHE A 218 13.60 11.98 -7.83
CA PHE A 218 12.29 12.43 -8.27
C PHE A 218 11.86 11.72 -9.54
N HIS A 219 10.68 11.15 -9.51
CA HIS A 219 9.97 10.67 -10.69
C HIS A 219 9.05 11.79 -11.20
N ILE A 220 9.04 12.00 -12.51
CA ILE A 220 8.30 13.09 -13.14
C ILE A 220 7.02 12.54 -13.75
N ALA A 221 5.87 13.03 -13.27
CA ALA A 221 4.57 12.67 -13.81
C ALA A 221 3.96 13.83 -14.61
N HIS A 222 3.70 13.62 -15.92
CA HIS A 222 3.02 14.59 -16.77
C HIS A 222 1.51 14.47 -16.61
N LYS A 223 0.87 15.48 -16.02
CA LYS A 223 -0.55 15.45 -15.60
C LYS A 223 -1.31 16.68 -16.07
N LYS A 224 -2.62 16.54 -16.18
CA LYS A 224 -3.51 17.70 -16.29
C LYS A 224 -3.64 18.37 -14.94
N MET A 225 -3.42 19.67 -14.89
CA MET A 225 -3.54 20.46 -13.69
C MET A 225 -4.20 21.80 -13.99
N PRO A 226 -5.36 22.11 -13.39
CA PRO A 226 -5.94 23.45 -13.47
C PRO A 226 -4.98 24.48 -12.87
N TYR A 227 -4.94 25.66 -13.47
CA TYR A 227 -4.07 26.75 -13.01
C TYR A 227 -4.71 28.12 -13.26
N VAL A 228 -4.16 29.14 -12.62
CA VAL A 228 -4.55 30.53 -12.84
C VAL A 228 -3.55 31.17 -13.82
N ASN A 229 -4.08 31.72 -14.93
CA ASN A 229 -3.27 32.41 -15.94
C ASN A 229 -2.89 33.84 -15.48
N GLU A 230 -2.09 34.54 -16.29
CA GLU A 230 -1.63 35.91 -16.01
C GLU A 230 -2.80 36.92 -15.90
N ALA A 231 -3.92 36.68 -16.57
CA ALA A 231 -5.14 37.48 -16.43
C ALA A 231 -5.90 37.23 -15.12
N GLY A 232 -5.49 36.18 -14.37
CA GLY A 232 -6.14 35.78 -13.10
C GLY A 232 -7.37 34.90 -13.28
N GLU A 233 -7.50 34.26 -14.44
CA GLU A 233 -8.58 33.34 -14.78
C GLU A 233 -8.16 31.90 -14.53
N THR A 234 -9.08 31.07 -14.03
CA THR A 234 -8.85 29.63 -13.86
C THR A 234 -8.95 28.93 -15.23
N VAL A 235 -7.88 28.27 -15.63
CA VAL A 235 -7.79 27.48 -16.85
C VAL A 235 -7.84 25.99 -16.50
N SER A 236 -8.77 25.24 -17.14
CA SER A 236 -8.84 23.79 -17.05
C SER A 236 -8.30 23.18 -18.36
N PRO A 237 -7.07 22.63 -18.38
CA PRO A 237 -6.46 22.16 -19.61
C PRO A 237 -7.13 20.91 -20.16
N ALA A 238 -7.22 20.81 -21.48
CA ALA A 238 -7.77 19.63 -22.17
C ALA A 238 -6.76 18.45 -22.20
N ALA A 239 -5.46 18.75 -22.18
CA ALA A 239 -4.35 17.78 -22.21
C ALA A 239 -3.43 17.96 -20.98
N PRO A 240 -2.52 17.02 -20.70
CA PRO A 240 -1.48 17.21 -19.71
C PRO A 240 -0.67 18.49 -19.98
N ASN A 241 -0.47 19.30 -18.95
CA ASN A 241 0.16 20.63 -19.03
C ASN A 241 1.15 20.89 -17.90
N ALA A 242 1.29 19.96 -16.97
CA ALA A 242 2.10 20.16 -15.78
C ALA A 242 2.95 18.95 -15.47
N TYR A 243 4.17 19.20 -14.98
CA TYR A 243 4.99 18.20 -14.33
C TYR A 243 4.76 18.24 -12.82
N LYS A 244 4.51 17.07 -12.23
CA LYS A 244 4.53 16.80 -10.80
C LYS A 244 5.74 15.94 -10.48
N PHE A 245 6.29 16.14 -9.29
CA PHE A 245 7.45 15.42 -8.80
C PHE A 245 7.04 14.52 -7.64
N GLU A 246 7.38 13.26 -7.72
CA GLU A 246 7.05 12.27 -6.71
C GLU A 246 8.31 11.45 -6.37
N GLN A 247 8.49 11.11 -5.11
CA GLN A 247 9.51 10.17 -4.65
C GLN A 247 8.85 8.84 -4.31
N PHE A 248 9.53 7.74 -4.57
CA PHE A 248 9.01 6.42 -4.25
C PHE A 248 9.84 5.75 -3.16
N ILE A 249 9.16 5.14 -2.17
CA ILE A 249 9.82 4.53 -1.02
C ILE A 249 10.73 3.36 -1.41
N PHE A 250 10.42 2.69 -2.50
CA PHE A 250 11.22 1.57 -2.98
C PHE A 250 12.58 1.99 -3.58
N ASP A 251 12.79 3.28 -3.89
CA ASP A 251 14.10 3.80 -4.28
C ASP A 251 15.11 3.75 -3.11
N ALA A 252 14.65 3.43 -1.92
CA ALA A 252 15.52 3.11 -0.79
C ALA A 252 16.17 1.71 -0.91
N LEU A 253 15.60 0.78 -1.70
CA LEU A 253 16.09 -0.59 -1.83
C LEU A 253 17.57 -0.71 -2.21
N PRO A 254 18.10 0.05 -3.20
CA PRO A 254 19.51 -0.03 -3.59
C PRO A 254 20.50 0.36 -2.49
N HIS A 255 20.04 1.03 -1.43
CA HIS A 255 20.84 1.48 -0.30
C HIS A 255 20.86 0.47 0.86
N ALA A 256 20.06 -0.59 0.80
CA ALA A 256 20.06 -1.66 1.78
C ALA A 256 21.31 -2.54 1.64
N GLU A 257 21.90 -2.94 2.76
CA GLU A 257 22.95 -3.96 2.79
C GLU A 257 22.35 -5.34 2.53
N VAL A 258 21.17 -5.59 3.11
CA VAL A 258 20.40 -6.81 2.89
C VAL A 258 18.97 -6.45 2.48
N ALA A 259 18.65 -6.65 1.21
CA ALA A 259 17.29 -6.53 0.68
C ALA A 259 16.73 -7.93 0.38
N LEU A 260 15.68 -8.33 1.10
CA LEU A 260 15.02 -9.62 0.89
C LEU A 260 13.77 -9.44 0.02
N VAL A 261 13.53 -10.41 -0.86
CA VAL A 261 12.33 -10.48 -1.69
C VAL A 261 11.55 -11.73 -1.36
N VAL A 262 10.26 -11.58 -1.12
CA VAL A 262 9.35 -12.68 -0.79
C VAL A 262 8.19 -12.68 -1.78
N GLU A 263 8.01 -13.81 -2.49
CA GLU A 263 6.84 -13.98 -3.35
C GLU A 263 5.60 -14.28 -2.53
N ALA A 264 4.50 -13.62 -2.87
CA ALA A 264 3.19 -13.80 -2.26
C ALA A 264 2.20 -14.46 -3.22
N ASN A 265 1.16 -15.09 -2.67
CA ASN A 265 0.05 -15.59 -3.45
C ASN A 265 -0.83 -14.42 -3.93
N ARG A 266 -0.73 -14.09 -5.23
CA ARG A 266 -1.44 -12.97 -5.82
C ARG A 266 -2.93 -12.96 -5.52
N LYS A 267 -3.63 -14.08 -5.70
CA LYS A 267 -5.08 -14.16 -5.49
C LYS A 267 -5.49 -13.82 -4.06
N ARG A 268 -4.64 -14.18 -3.11
CA ARG A 268 -4.95 -14.02 -1.67
C ARG A 268 -4.46 -12.69 -1.10
N GLU A 269 -3.43 -12.08 -1.68
CA GLU A 269 -2.73 -10.98 -1.03
C GLU A 269 -2.68 -9.68 -1.86
N PHE A 270 -3.09 -9.71 -3.14
CA PHE A 270 -2.99 -8.53 -3.99
C PHE A 270 -4.24 -8.30 -4.84
N ASN A 271 -5.20 -7.57 -4.27
CA ASN A 271 -6.47 -7.20 -4.89
C ASN A 271 -6.77 -5.72 -4.62
N PRO A 272 -5.96 -4.80 -5.13
CA PRO A 272 -6.07 -3.37 -4.81
C PRO A 272 -7.28 -2.72 -5.48
N VAL A 273 -7.68 -1.56 -4.96
CA VAL A 273 -8.72 -0.70 -5.52
C VAL A 273 -8.06 0.56 -6.09
N LYS A 274 -7.66 0.52 -7.35
CA LYS A 274 -6.98 1.61 -8.07
C LYS A 274 -7.86 2.32 -9.09
N ASN A 275 -8.85 1.61 -9.64
CA ASN A 275 -9.73 2.09 -10.70
C ASN A 275 -11.17 2.10 -10.22
N ALA A 276 -12.00 2.96 -10.82
CA ALA A 276 -13.45 2.96 -10.57
C ALA A 276 -14.11 1.69 -11.10
N GLU A 277 -13.66 1.20 -12.26
CA GLU A 277 -14.21 0.06 -12.98
C GLU A 277 -13.09 -0.78 -13.62
N GLY A 278 -13.42 -1.99 -14.07
CA GLY A 278 -12.49 -2.91 -14.74
C GLY A 278 -11.55 -3.62 -13.76
N ALA A 279 -10.30 -3.80 -14.15
CA ALA A 279 -9.28 -4.40 -13.29
C ALA A 279 -8.96 -3.49 -12.09
N ASP A 280 -8.55 -4.09 -10.97
CA ASP A 280 -8.21 -3.37 -9.73
C ASP A 280 -9.29 -2.37 -9.30
N SER A 281 -10.56 -2.79 -9.36
CA SER A 281 -11.73 -1.99 -9.02
C SER A 281 -12.42 -2.48 -7.74
N PRO A 282 -13.35 -1.70 -7.17
CA PRO A 282 -14.17 -2.16 -6.05
C PRO A 282 -14.89 -3.48 -6.35
N ALA A 283 -15.31 -3.71 -7.59
CA ALA A 283 -16.00 -4.93 -7.99
C ALA A 283 -15.07 -6.15 -7.95
N THR A 284 -13.87 -6.06 -8.54
CA THR A 284 -12.89 -7.15 -8.54
C THR A 284 -12.36 -7.44 -7.15
N CYS A 285 -12.14 -6.40 -6.35
CA CYS A 285 -11.69 -6.54 -4.96
C CYS A 285 -12.75 -7.25 -4.10
N ARG A 286 -14.04 -6.86 -4.20
CA ARG A 286 -15.13 -7.54 -3.49
C ARG A 286 -15.26 -9.00 -3.91
N ALA A 287 -15.14 -9.31 -5.18
CA ALA A 287 -15.15 -10.68 -5.68
C ALA A 287 -14.01 -11.50 -5.05
N ALA A 288 -12.79 -10.96 -5.02
CA ALA A 288 -11.64 -11.63 -4.40
C ALA A 288 -11.86 -11.92 -2.90
N LEU A 289 -12.42 -10.96 -2.14
CA LEU A 289 -12.74 -11.18 -0.73
C LEU A 289 -13.79 -12.30 -0.53
N LEU A 290 -14.80 -12.37 -1.41
CA LEU A 290 -15.80 -13.44 -1.36
C LEU A 290 -15.21 -14.80 -1.76
N ASP A 291 -14.30 -14.82 -2.75
CA ASP A 291 -13.62 -16.04 -3.18
C ASP A 291 -12.70 -16.59 -2.08
N ILE A 292 -11.93 -15.71 -1.41
CA ILE A 292 -11.09 -16.08 -0.26
C ILE A 292 -11.96 -16.67 0.86
N ALA A 293 -13.08 -16.02 1.19
CA ALA A 293 -13.99 -16.50 2.21
C ALA A 293 -14.56 -17.88 1.84
N ARG A 294 -14.98 -18.07 0.59
CA ARG A 294 -15.47 -19.34 0.08
C ARG A 294 -14.41 -20.44 0.16
N GLU A 295 -13.18 -20.16 -0.29
CA GLU A 295 -12.06 -21.12 -0.19
C GLU A 295 -11.82 -21.58 1.25
N TRP A 296 -11.86 -20.67 2.23
CA TRP A 296 -11.65 -21.01 3.64
C TRP A 296 -12.80 -21.85 4.20
N ILE A 297 -14.05 -21.51 3.85
CA ILE A 297 -15.23 -22.25 4.27
C ILE A 297 -15.22 -23.67 3.72
N GLU A 298 -14.95 -23.82 2.42
CA GLU A 298 -14.89 -25.13 1.75
C GLU A 298 -13.73 -25.99 2.27
N ALA A 299 -12.56 -25.38 2.51
CA ALA A 299 -11.42 -26.08 3.13
C ALA A 299 -11.71 -26.57 4.57
N ALA A 300 -12.59 -25.87 5.30
CA ALA A 300 -13.07 -26.27 6.63
C ALA A 300 -14.23 -27.27 6.58
N GLY A 301 -14.64 -27.74 5.39
CA GLY A 301 -15.76 -28.67 5.22
C GLY A 301 -17.13 -28.01 5.24
N GLY A 302 -17.21 -26.68 5.19
CA GLY A 302 -18.45 -25.93 5.08
C GLY A 302 -18.96 -25.83 3.63
N ILE A 303 -20.20 -25.39 3.46
CA ILE A 303 -20.86 -25.25 2.16
C ILE A 303 -21.40 -23.84 2.01
N VAL A 304 -21.07 -23.19 0.89
CA VAL A 304 -21.65 -21.89 0.52
C VAL A 304 -22.55 -22.11 -0.70
N GLU A 305 -23.86 -21.89 -0.58
CA GLU A 305 -24.79 -22.02 -1.72
C GLU A 305 -24.39 -21.05 -2.86
N LYS A 306 -24.68 -21.45 -4.09
CA LYS A 306 -24.32 -20.68 -5.28
C LYS A 306 -24.92 -19.26 -5.22
N GLY A 307 -24.07 -18.26 -5.39
CA GLY A 307 -24.48 -16.85 -5.40
C GLY A 307 -24.69 -16.24 -4.00
N VAL A 308 -24.49 -16.98 -2.93
CA VAL A 308 -24.57 -16.45 -1.57
C VAL A 308 -23.24 -15.77 -1.21
N PRO A 309 -23.24 -14.47 -0.88
CA PRO A 309 -22.04 -13.79 -0.42
C PRO A 309 -21.79 -14.08 1.07
N VAL A 310 -20.59 -14.53 1.38
CA VAL A 310 -20.12 -14.69 2.76
C VAL A 310 -18.84 -13.87 2.92
N GLU A 311 -18.81 -13.02 3.92
CA GLU A 311 -17.65 -12.22 4.30
C GLU A 311 -17.10 -12.70 5.63
N ILE A 312 -15.78 -12.86 5.70
CA ILE A 312 -15.08 -13.19 6.95
C ILE A 312 -14.42 -11.92 7.47
N SER A 313 -14.84 -11.51 8.68
CA SER A 313 -14.20 -10.38 9.37
C SER A 313 -12.79 -10.77 9.82
N PRO A 314 -11.79 -9.89 9.70
CA PRO A 314 -10.47 -10.09 10.31
C PRO A 314 -10.54 -10.35 11.82
N LEU A 315 -11.57 -9.87 12.50
CA LEU A 315 -11.80 -10.14 13.93
C LEU A 315 -12.28 -11.57 14.20
N PHE A 316 -12.85 -12.23 13.19
CA PHE A 316 -13.23 -13.64 13.29
C PHE A 316 -12.05 -14.56 12.97
N ALA A 317 -11.30 -14.30 11.88
CA ALA A 317 -10.12 -15.10 11.54
C ALA A 317 -9.18 -14.30 10.61
N LEU A 318 -7.88 -14.45 10.83
CA LEU A 318 -6.84 -13.83 10.01
C LEU A 318 -6.28 -14.76 8.93
N ASP A 319 -6.51 -16.06 9.06
CA ASP A 319 -6.09 -17.08 8.09
C ASP A 319 -7.01 -18.30 8.10
N ALA A 320 -6.81 -19.20 7.14
CA ALA A 320 -7.64 -20.39 6.96
C ALA A 320 -7.56 -21.37 8.13
N LEU A 321 -6.43 -21.48 8.82
CA LEU A 321 -6.25 -22.38 9.97
C LEU A 321 -7.02 -21.87 11.17
N GLU A 322 -6.91 -20.58 11.46
CA GLU A 322 -7.69 -19.94 12.52
C GLU A 322 -9.19 -20.05 12.21
N PHE A 323 -9.60 -19.81 10.96
CA PHE A 323 -10.97 -19.98 10.52
C PHE A 323 -11.47 -21.40 10.76
N GLN A 324 -10.72 -22.42 10.32
CA GLN A 324 -11.08 -23.83 10.50
C GLN A 324 -11.27 -24.20 11.98
N SER A 325 -10.50 -23.61 12.88
CA SER A 325 -10.63 -23.86 14.33
C SER A 325 -11.90 -23.28 14.97
N ARG A 326 -12.59 -22.36 14.28
CA ARG A 326 -13.73 -21.59 14.81
C ARG A 326 -15.07 -21.94 14.16
N ILE A 327 -15.07 -22.74 13.10
CA ILE A 327 -16.29 -23.12 12.39
C ILE A 327 -16.61 -24.59 12.60
N GLU A 328 -17.93 -24.92 12.66
CA GLU A 328 -18.38 -26.30 12.71
C GLU A 328 -18.31 -26.96 11.34
N PRO A 329 -17.72 -28.16 11.19
CA PRO A 329 -17.73 -28.90 9.94
C PRO A 329 -19.17 -29.14 9.44
N GLY A 330 -19.38 -28.98 8.12
CA GLY A 330 -20.69 -29.18 7.49
C GLY A 330 -21.63 -27.98 7.58
N GLN A 331 -21.22 -26.87 8.18
CA GLN A 331 -22.03 -25.64 8.22
C GLN A 331 -22.37 -25.17 6.81
N THR A 332 -23.66 -24.87 6.55
CA THR A 332 -24.15 -24.43 5.24
C THR A 332 -24.64 -22.99 5.30
N PHE A 333 -24.12 -22.14 4.40
CA PHE A 333 -24.50 -20.74 4.27
C PHE A 333 -25.47 -20.55 3.09
N ARG A 334 -26.72 -20.12 3.41
CA ARG A 334 -27.84 -19.98 2.47
C ARG A 334 -28.29 -18.53 2.28
N LYS A 335 -27.72 -17.60 3.01
CA LYS A 335 -28.04 -16.16 2.96
C LYS A 335 -26.80 -15.33 3.13
N PRO A 336 -26.79 -14.04 2.71
CA PRO A 336 -25.68 -13.13 3.00
C PRO A 336 -25.27 -13.18 4.47
N THR A 337 -24.00 -13.46 4.73
CA THR A 337 -23.49 -13.70 6.09
C THR A 337 -22.17 -12.94 6.29
N ILE A 338 -21.99 -12.41 7.49
CA ILE A 338 -20.72 -11.86 8.00
C ILE A 338 -20.33 -12.73 9.20
N LEU A 339 -19.13 -13.29 9.16
CA LEU A 339 -18.52 -14.06 10.25
C LEU A 339 -17.50 -13.21 10.98
#